data_54c82c07527fe9edcdc95dafe2d78e33
#
_entry.id   54c82c07527fe9edcdc95dafe2d78e33
#
_cell.length_a   1.000
_cell.length_b   1.000
_cell.length_c   1.000
_cell.angle_alpha   90.00
_cell.angle_beta   90.00
_cell.angle_gamma   90.00
#
_symmetry.space_group_name_H-M   'P 1'
#
loop_
_entity.id
_entity.type
_entity.pdbx_description
1 polymer ?
#
loop_
_entity_poly.entity_id
_entity_poly.type
_entity_poly.pdbx_seq_one_letter_code
_entity_poly.pdbx_strand_id
1 'polypeptide(L)'
;MAEIKQTERAGRVIHIAMEYCQKDRNEFVTPEHLLLAMMRDNNFVQTLSVYCRPDKLADSLFREMIKWETVPEDKDYEPEASAQLGQVIEFACQQVVNSSATALDIPHLVMGILHLKE
;
A
#
# COMPACT_ATOMS: atom_id res chain seq x y z
N MET A 1 -21.18 8.53 10.94
CA MET A 1 -20.21 7.46 11.03
C MET A 1 -18.87 8.04 11.47
N ALA A 2 -18.29 7.47 12.50
CA ALA A 2 -16.99 7.96 12.97
C ALA A 2 -15.90 7.67 11.94
N GLU A 3 -15.10 8.67 11.66
CA GLU A 3 -13.98 8.54 10.75
C GLU A 3 -12.87 7.74 11.42
N ILE A 4 -12.30 6.76 10.71
CA ILE A 4 -11.19 5.99 11.25
C ILE A 4 -9.91 6.78 11.04
N LYS A 5 -9.24 7.07 12.15
CA LYS A 5 -7.95 7.76 12.11
C LYS A 5 -6.85 6.79 11.72
N GLN A 6 -5.77 7.31 11.19
CA GLN A 6 -4.59 6.51 10.86
C GLN A 6 -3.41 6.97 11.70
N THR A 7 -2.52 6.03 12.03
CA THR A 7 -1.28 6.39 12.71
C THR A 7 -0.38 7.20 11.78
N GLU A 8 0.58 7.89 12.37
CA GLU A 8 1.55 8.65 11.57
C GLU A 8 2.32 7.74 10.61
N ARG A 9 2.69 6.54 11.07
CA ARG A 9 3.38 5.56 10.24
C ARG A 9 2.53 5.09 9.07
N ALA A 10 1.26 4.77 9.32
CA ALA A 10 0.35 4.34 8.27
C ALA A 10 0.10 5.46 7.26
N GLY A 11 -0.09 6.68 7.74
CA GLY A 11 -0.27 7.84 6.87
C GLY A 11 0.93 8.09 5.98
N ARG A 12 2.13 7.93 6.53
CA ARG A 12 3.37 8.11 5.77
C ARG A 12 3.48 7.07 4.66
N VAL A 13 3.19 5.81 4.97
CA VAL A 13 3.25 4.72 3.98
C VAL A 13 2.25 4.96 2.85
N ILE A 14 1.03 5.34 3.19
CA ILE A 14 0.00 5.63 2.17
C ILE A 14 0.45 6.78 1.27
N HIS A 15 1.01 7.83 1.87
CA HIS A 15 1.50 8.98 1.10
C HIS A 15 2.63 8.56 0.15
N ILE A 16 3.57 7.75 0.61
CA ILE A 16 4.68 7.26 -0.22
C ILE A 16 4.14 6.41 -1.38
N ALA A 17 3.12 5.59 -1.12
CA ALA A 17 2.50 4.79 -2.18
C ALA A 17 1.94 5.69 -3.29
N MET A 18 1.29 6.78 -2.91
CA MET A 18 0.77 7.75 -3.88
C MET A 18 1.90 8.42 -4.65
N GLU A 19 2.99 8.77 -3.97
CA GLU A 19 4.15 9.37 -4.63
C GLU A 19 4.77 8.42 -5.66
N TYR A 20 4.90 7.15 -5.34
CA TYR A 20 5.41 6.16 -6.30
C TYR A 20 4.53 6.09 -7.54
N CYS A 21 3.23 6.07 -7.34
CA CYS A 21 2.27 6.02 -8.44
C CYS A 21 2.40 7.26 -9.33
N GLN A 22 2.47 8.44 -8.74
CA GLN A 22 2.59 9.69 -9.48
C GLN A 22 3.91 9.78 -10.24
N LYS A 23 5.01 9.38 -9.62
CA LYS A 23 6.33 9.44 -10.23
C LYS A 23 6.40 8.58 -11.49
N ASP A 24 5.82 7.40 -11.45
CA ASP A 24 5.83 6.48 -12.57
C ASP A 24 4.64 6.68 -13.50
N ARG A 25 3.78 7.64 -13.20
CA ARG A 25 2.58 7.98 -13.97
C ARG A 25 1.66 6.78 -14.19
N ASN A 26 1.53 5.95 -13.16
CA ASN A 26 0.53 4.88 -13.17
C ASN A 26 -0.85 5.47 -12.90
N GLU A 27 -1.86 4.97 -13.59
CA GLU A 27 -3.22 5.50 -13.44
C GLU A 27 -3.80 5.21 -12.07
N PHE A 28 -3.48 4.04 -11.51
CA PHE A 28 -4.05 3.58 -10.25
C PHE A 28 -2.99 3.34 -9.20
N VAL A 29 -3.29 3.74 -7.96
CA VAL A 29 -2.52 3.33 -6.79
C VAL A 29 -2.96 1.92 -6.43
N THR A 30 -2.02 0.98 -6.42
CA THR A 30 -2.30 -0.44 -6.26
C THR A 30 -1.77 -0.98 -4.94
N PRO A 31 -2.17 -2.20 -4.53
CA PRO A 31 -1.54 -2.85 -3.39
C PRO A 31 -0.02 -3.00 -3.54
N GLU A 32 0.48 -3.16 -4.76
CA GLU A 32 1.92 -3.25 -5.00
C GLU A 32 2.63 -1.94 -4.64
N HIS A 33 2.04 -0.78 -4.98
CA HIS A 33 2.56 0.51 -4.55
C HIS A 33 2.59 0.59 -3.03
N LEU A 34 1.52 0.14 -2.38
CA LEU A 34 1.42 0.16 -0.92
C LEU A 34 2.49 -0.73 -0.30
N LEU A 35 2.68 -1.93 -0.83
CA LEU A 35 3.67 -2.86 -0.30
C LEU A 35 5.09 -2.29 -0.44
N LEU A 36 5.43 -1.70 -1.59
CA LEU A 36 6.72 -1.04 -1.77
C LEU A 36 6.90 0.11 -0.78
N ALA A 37 5.86 0.89 -0.55
CA ALA A 37 5.91 1.99 0.41
C ALA A 37 6.14 1.47 1.83
N MET A 38 5.53 0.34 2.19
CA MET A 38 5.70 -0.27 3.50
C MET A 38 7.15 -0.69 3.74
N MET A 39 7.90 -0.99 2.67
CA MET A 39 9.32 -1.33 2.79
C MET A 39 10.20 -0.14 3.16
N ARG A 40 9.64 1.07 3.21
CA ARG A 40 10.31 2.24 3.73
C ARG A 40 10.16 2.36 5.25
N ASP A 41 9.36 1.51 5.86
CA ASP A 41 9.17 1.49 7.31
C ASP A 41 10.10 0.43 7.91
N ASN A 42 11.03 0.87 8.76
CA ASN A 42 12.07 0.00 9.31
C ASN A 42 11.51 -1.15 10.14
N ASN A 43 10.48 -0.91 10.92
CA ASN A 43 9.87 -1.96 11.73
C ASN A 43 9.22 -3.03 10.85
N PHE A 44 8.57 -2.61 9.78
CA PHE A 44 7.97 -3.56 8.85
C PHE A 44 9.04 -4.41 8.17
N VAL A 45 10.13 -3.79 7.71
CA VAL A 45 11.23 -4.51 7.05
C VAL A 45 11.87 -5.51 8.01
N GLN A 46 12.11 -5.12 9.26
CA GLN A 46 12.69 -6.02 10.24
C GLN A 46 11.80 -7.25 10.48
N THR A 47 10.51 -7.03 10.61
CA THR A 47 9.56 -8.13 10.79
C THR A 47 9.51 -9.01 9.54
N LEU A 48 9.43 -8.39 8.38
CA LEU A 48 9.35 -9.11 7.11
C LEU A 48 10.60 -9.98 6.86
N SER A 49 11.77 -9.48 7.28
CA SER A 49 13.05 -10.17 7.03
C SER A 49 13.13 -11.53 7.74
N VAL A 50 12.29 -11.78 8.74
CA VAL A 50 12.19 -13.08 9.37
C VAL A 50 11.60 -14.13 8.43
N TYR A 51 10.74 -13.71 7.50
CA TYR A 51 9.97 -14.59 6.64
C TYR A 51 10.47 -14.66 5.21
N CYS A 52 11.10 -13.61 4.73
CA CYS A 52 11.57 -13.54 3.34
C CYS A 52 12.68 -12.50 3.24
N ARG A 53 13.19 -12.32 2.02
CA ARG A 53 14.20 -11.28 1.74
C ARG A 53 13.51 -10.06 1.16
N PRO A 54 13.37 -8.97 1.94
CA PRO A 54 12.64 -7.78 1.47
C PRO A 54 13.22 -7.19 0.19
N ASP A 55 14.56 -7.19 0.04
CA ASP A 55 15.21 -6.66 -1.16
C ASP A 55 14.79 -7.42 -2.42
N LYS A 56 14.68 -8.75 -2.33
CA LYS A 56 14.25 -9.56 -3.46
C LYS A 56 12.77 -9.38 -3.77
N LEU A 57 11.95 -9.24 -2.74
CA LEU A 57 10.54 -8.97 -2.93
C LEU A 57 10.33 -7.62 -3.63
N ALA A 58 11.07 -6.59 -3.19
CA ALA A 58 11.01 -5.28 -3.82
C ALA A 58 11.43 -5.35 -5.29
N ASP A 59 12.51 -6.08 -5.59
CA ASP A 59 12.95 -6.25 -6.97
C ASP A 59 11.89 -6.93 -7.84
N SER A 60 11.23 -7.95 -7.30
CA SER A 60 10.16 -8.64 -8.02
C SER A 60 8.99 -7.71 -8.30
N LEU A 61 8.61 -6.88 -7.34
CA LEU A 61 7.56 -5.89 -7.52
C LEU A 61 7.93 -4.87 -8.59
N PHE A 62 9.15 -4.34 -8.56
CA PHE A 62 9.60 -3.38 -9.56
C PHE A 62 9.61 -3.98 -10.97
N ARG A 63 10.04 -5.22 -11.12
CA ARG A 63 10.04 -5.88 -12.42
C ARG A 63 8.64 -6.03 -12.99
N GLU A 64 7.68 -6.30 -12.13
CA GLU A 64 6.28 -6.42 -12.56
C GLU A 64 5.71 -5.05 -12.90
N MET A 65 5.95 -4.07 -12.03
CA MET A 65 5.35 -2.74 -12.17
C MET A 65 5.88 -1.97 -13.37
N ILE A 66 7.13 -2.21 -13.76
CA ILE A 66 7.72 -1.51 -14.90
C ILE A 66 7.03 -1.84 -16.21
N LYS A 67 6.31 -2.96 -16.27
CA LYS A 67 5.56 -3.39 -17.45
C LYS A 67 4.19 -2.71 -17.56
N TRP A 68 3.75 -2.03 -16.51
CA TRP A 68 2.41 -1.45 -16.47
C TRP A 68 2.31 -0.24 -17.39
N GLU A 69 1.12 -0.03 -17.92
CA GLU A 69 0.84 1.15 -18.75
C GLU A 69 0.93 2.41 -17.90
N THR A 70 1.38 3.49 -18.53
CA THR A 70 1.51 4.78 -17.87
C THR A 70 0.66 5.82 -18.57
N VAL A 71 0.26 6.86 -17.82
CA VAL A 71 -0.47 7.99 -18.37
C VAL A 71 0.51 8.86 -19.16
N PRO A 72 0.16 9.29 -20.41
CA PRO A 72 1.04 10.15 -21.18
C PRO A 72 1.38 11.43 -20.45
N GLU A 73 2.61 11.92 -20.65
CA GLU A 73 3.11 13.10 -19.96
C GLU A 73 2.35 14.38 -20.28
N ASP A 74 1.73 14.44 -21.45
CA ASP A 74 0.96 15.61 -21.88
C ASP A 74 -0.44 15.66 -21.28
N LYS A 75 -0.82 14.67 -20.50
CA LYS A 75 -2.12 14.63 -19.84
C LYS A 75 -1.99 14.86 -18.35
N ASP A 76 -2.83 15.73 -17.83
CA ASP A 76 -2.97 15.88 -16.39
C ASP A 76 -3.87 14.77 -15.86
N TYR A 77 -3.53 14.25 -14.69
CA TYR A 77 -4.35 13.24 -14.06
C TYR A 77 -4.08 13.23 -12.55
N GLU A 78 -5.04 12.68 -11.82
CA GLU A 78 -4.85 12.37 -10.40
C GLU A 78 -4.93 10.87 -10.23
N PRO A 79 -3.94 10.24 -9.56
CA PRO A 79 -4.02 8.81 -9.30
C PRO A 79 -5.25 8.46 -8.48
N GLU A 80 -5.90 7.36 -8.85
CA GLU A 80 -7.05 6.83 -8.12
C GLU A 80 -6.67 5.50 -7.51
N ALA A 81 -7.30 5.15 -6.38
CA ALA A 81 -7.10 3.83 -5.80
C ALA A 81 -7.68 2.77 -6.73
N SER A 82 -6.91 1.69 -6.95
CA SER A 82 -7.42 0.55 -7.68
C SER A 82 -8.52 -0.14 -6.89
N ALA A 83 -9.33 -0.96 -7.55
CA ALA A 83 -10.36 -1.74 -6.86
C ALA A 83 -9.74 -2.64 -5.78
N GLN A 84 -8.60 -3.27 -6.08
CA GLN A 84 -7.90 -4.12 -5.10
C GLN A 84 -7.41 -3.32 -3.91
N LEU A 85 -6.86 -2.13 -4.14
CA LEU A 85 -6.44 -1.27 -3.03
C LEU A 85 -7.63 -0.87 -2.17
N GLY A 86 -8.76 -0.56 -2.79
CA GLY A 86 -10.00 -0.29 -2.07
C GLY A 86 -10.39 -1.44 -1.16
N GLN A 87 -10.27 -2.67 -1.64
CA GLN A 87 -10.56 -3.86 -0.84
C GLN A 87 -9.58 -4.02 0.33
N VAL A 88 -8.29 -3.72 0.11
CA VAL A 88 -7.29 -3.77 1.19
C VAL A 88 -7.65 -2.78 2.28
N ILE A 89 -7.96 -1.55 1.92
CA ILE A 89 -8.27 -0.50 2.88
C ILE A 89 -9.55 -0.83 3.64
N GLU A 90 -10.58 -1.29 2.93
CA GLU A 90 -11.84 -1.65 3.56
C GLU A 90 -11.67 -2.76 4.59
N PHE A 91 -10.94 -3.82 4.22
CA PHE A 91 -10.67 -4.92 5.14
C PHE A 91 -9.84 -4.45 6.33
N ALA A 92 -8.82 -3.62 6.07
CA ALA A 92 -7.97 -3.08 7.14
C ALA A 92 -8.79 -2.27 8.13
N CYS A 93 -9.70 -1.44 7.64
CA CYS A 93 -10.58 -0.63 8.51
C CYS A 93 -11.50 -1.52 9.35
N GLN A 94 -12.00 -2.62 8.77
CA GLN A 94 -12.80 -3.57 9.54
C GLN A 94 -11.99 -4.20 10.67
N GLN A 95 -10.71 -4.48 10.44
CA GLN A 95 -9.84 -5.03 11.47
C GLN A 95 -9.62 -4.03 12.60
N VAL A 96 -9.53 -2.74 12.29
CA VAL A 96 -9.44 -1.70 13.33
C VAL A 96 -10.67 -1.75 14.23
N VAL A 97 -11.85 -1.80 13.64
CA VAL A 97 -13.10 -1.85 14.39
C VAL A 97 -13.20 -3.14 15.21
N ASN A 98 -12.93 -4.28 14.58
CA ASN A 98 -13.10 -5.60 15.21
C ASN A 98 -12.12 -5.82 16.37
N SER A 99 -10.93 -5.22 16.30
CA SER A 99 -9.92 -5.37 17.34
C SER A 99 -9.99 -4.29 18.40
N SER A 100 -10.96 -3.37 18.29
CA SER A 100 -11.10 -2.22 19.18
C SER A 100 -9.86 -1.34 19.19
N ALA A 101 -9.11 -1.33 18.11
CA ALA A 101 -7.97 -0.43 17.96
C ALA A 101 -8.46 1.00 17.76
N THR A 102 -7.61 1.96 18.11
CA THR A 102 -7.97 3.38 18.02
C THR A 102 -7.65 3.99 16.67
N ALA A 103 -6.80 3.33 15.87
CA ALA A 103 -6.37 3.88 14.59
C ALA A 103 -5.88 2.78 13.67
N LEU A 104 -5.97 3.05 12.37
CA LEU A 104 -5.40 2.21 11.33
C LEU A 104 -3.87 2.29 11.38
N ASP A 105 -3.21 1.14 11.42
CA ASP A 105 -1.76 1.08 11.42
C ASP A 105 -1.29 0.04 10.42
N ILE A 106 0.02 -0.04 10.24
CA ILE A 106 0.64 -0.92 9.26
C ILE A 106 0.20 -2.37 9.40
N PRO A 107 0.11 -2.98 10.60
CA PRO A 107 -0.38 -4.35 10.70
C PRO A 107 -1.77 -4.57 10.10
N HIS A 108 -2.66 -3.58 10.21
CA HIS A 108 -3.98 -3.68 9.61
C HIS A 108 -3.88 -3.70 8.07
N LEU A 109 -2.98 -2.90 7.51
CA LEU A 109 -2.76 -2.88 6.06
C LEU A 109 -2.19 -4.22 5.58
N VAL A 110 -1.29 -4.81 6.35
CA VAL A 110 -0.75 -6.14 6.04
C VAL A 110 -1.88 -7.16 5.97
N MET A 111 -2.79 -7.14 6.95
CA MET A 111 -3.92 -8.05 6.95
C MET A 111 -4.81 -7.86 5.72
N GLY A 112 -5.01 -6.60 5.31
CA GLY A 112 -5.76 -6.30 4.10
C GLY A 112 -5.10 -6.89 2.85
N ILE A 113 -3.79 -6.76 2.74
CA ILE A 113 -3.05 -7.31 1.61
C ILE A 113 -3.16 -8.83 1.59
N LEU A 114 -2.97 -9.47 2.75
CA LEU A 114 -3.05 -10.93 2.86
C LEU A 114 -4.46 -11.47 2.57
N HIS A 115 -5.47 -10.64 2.75
CA HIS A 115 -6.85 -11.02 2.48
C HIS A 115 -7.18 -11.04 0.99
N LEU A 116 -6.38 -10.37 0.16
CA LEU A 116 -6.61 -10.39 -1.27
C LEU A 116 -6.45 -11.79 -1.84
N LYS A 117 -7.39 -12.18 -2.66
CA LYS A 117 -7.29 -13.44 -3.41
C LYS A 117 -6.81 -13.11 -4.81
N GLU A 118 -5.86 -13.88 -5.26
CA GLU A 118 -5.34 -13.74 -6.60
C GLU A 118 -6.04 -14.66 -7.57
#